data_43d2afc22b98aaeb989519b47726ae40
#
_entry.id   43d2afc22b98aaeb989519b47726ae40
#
_cell.length_a   1.000
_cell.length_b   1.000
_cell.length_c   1.000
_cell.angle_alpha   90.00
_cell.angle_beta   90.00
_cell.angle_gamma   90.00
#
_symmetry.space_group_name_H-M   'P 1'
#
loop_
_entity.id
_entity.type
_entity.pdbx_description
1 polymer ?
#
loop_
_entity_poly.entity_id
_entity_poly.type
_entity_poly.pdbx_seq_one_letter_code
_entity_poly.pdbx_strand_id
1 'polypeptide(L)'
;VDHFVQPGETIASTNYQQLLGGKGANQSIALAAAGAEVRHVGKVNQSDSAFKQTLIKHGIDCQFLQCVEAPSGHAIIQVTPSGENAIVLFGGANQEIGSKEIMHALDKARPSDWVLTQNETSGLAETLQQAKQKHIKVAFNPAPMSESVKSLPHECIDLLIVNEVEAAEL
;
A
#
# COMPACT_ATOMS: atom_id res chain seq x y z
N VAL A 1 -16.37 -8.47 -16.93
CA VAL A 1 -16.30 -9.79 -17.60
C VAL A 1 -17.49 -10.64 -17.19
N ASP A 2 -17.93 -11.56 -18.05
CA ASP A 2 -19.10 -12.42 -17.76
C ASP A 2 -18.74 -13.51 -16.72
N HIS A 3 -17.51 -13.96 -16.73
CA HIS A 3 -16.93 -14.92 -15.78
C HIS A 3 -15.42 -14.69 -15.68
N PHE A 4 -14.74 -15.30 -14.70
CA PHE A 4 -13.29 -15.23 -14.59
C PHE A 4 -12.62 -16.10 -15.65
N VAL A 5 -11.62 -15.53 -16.34
CA VAL A 5 -10.88 -16.23 -17.39
C VAL A 5 -10.26 -17.53 -16.86
N GLN A 6 -10.41 -18.61 -17.65
CA GLN A 6 -9.87 -19.93 -17.35
C GLN A 6 -8.54 -20.17 -18.09
N PRO A 7 -7.68 -21.09 -17.64
CA PRO A 7 -6.46 -21.44 -18.36
C PRO A 7 -6.75 -21.82 -19.83
N GLY A 8 -6.06 -21.17 -20.76
CA GLY A 8 -6.24 -21.38 -22.22
C GLY A 8 -7.41 -20.66 -22.84
N GLU A 9 -8.19 -19.91 -22.07
CA GLU A 9 -9.34 -19.13 -22.54
C GLU A 9 -8.95 -17.70 -22.90
N THR A 10 -9.66 -17.11 -23.85
CA THR A 10 -9.61 -15.67 -24.15
C THR A 10 -11.02 -15.14 -24.09
N ILE A 11 -11.25 -14.16 -23.20
CA ILE A 11 -12.55 -13.50 -23.06
C ILE A 11 -12.44 -12.00 -23.37
N ALA A 12 -13.54 -11.41 -23.84
CA ALA A 12 -13.64 -9.98 -24.04
C ALA A 12 -14.22 -9.29 -22.79
N SER A 13 -13.63 -8.16 -22.41
CA SER A 13 -14.24 -7.30 -21.40
C SER A 13 -15.25 -6.35 -22.05
N THR A 14 -16.39 -6.16 -21.40
CA THR A 14 -17.42 -5.22 -21.83
C THR A 14 -17.16 -3.79 -21.37
N ASN A 15 -16.29 -3.63 -20.33
CA ASN A 15 -15.91 -2.33 -19.79
C ASN A 15 -14.47 -2.39 -19.27
N TYR A 16 -13.77 -1.25 -19.37
CA TYR A 16 -12.45 -1.05 -18.79
C TYR A 16 -12.38 0.31 -18.11
N GLN A 17 -11.92 0.32 -16.88
CA GLN A 17 -11.68 1.54 -16.11
C GLN A 17 -10.30 1.49 -15.48
N GLN A 18 -9.62 2.62 -15.49
CA GLN A 18 -8.39 2.82 -14.75
C GLN A 18 -8.67 3.76 -13.58
N LEU A 19 -8.45 3.30 -12.37
CA LEU A 19 -8.74 4.03 -11.16
C LEU A 19 -7.48 4.18 -10.31
N LEU A 20 -7.39 5.32 -9.64
CA LEU A 20 -6.45 5.49 -8.53
C LEU A 20 -6.85 4.52 -7.42
N GLY A 21 -5.90 3.72 -6.95
CA GLY A 21 -6.16 2.70 -5.93
C GLY A 21 -4.93 2.36 -5.11
N GLY A 22 -5.00 1.22 -4.47
CA GLY A 22 -4.02 0.73 -3.52
C GLY A 22 -4.38 1.09 -2.08
N LYS A 23 -4.14 0.15 -1.15
CA LYS A 23 -4.50 0.31 0.26
C LYS A 23 -3.86 1.55 0.87
N GLY A 24 -2.56 1.77 0.63
CA GLY A 24 -1.85 2.93 1.17
C GLY A 24 -2.42 4.27 0.71
N ALA A 25 -2.75 4.40 -0.58
CA ALA A 25 -3.37 5.62 -1.12
C ALA A 25 -4.77 5.86 -0.54
N ASN A 26 -5.61 4.81 -0.51
CA ASN A 26 -6.96 4.91 0.03
C ASN A 26 -6.95 5.28 1.52
N GLN A 27 -6.05 4.70 2.30
CA GLN A 27 -5.88 5.04 3.72
C GLN A 27 -5.37 6.47 3.90
N SER A 28 -4.42 6.92 3.08
CA SER A 28 -3.92 8.30 3.13
C SER A 28 -5.05 9.31 2.87
N ILE A 29 -5.89 9.05 1.85
CA ILE A 29 -7.04 9.91 1.54
C ILE A 29 -8.06 9.89 2.67
N ALA A 30 -8.37 8.72 3.24
CA ALA A 30 -9.32 8.60 4.33
C ALA A 30 -8.84 9.32 5.61
N LEU A 31 -7.56 9.19 5.95
CA LEU A 31 -6.96 9.87 7.09
C LEU A 31 -6.96 11.40 6.90
N ALA A 32 -6.58 11.88 5.71
CA ALA A 32 -6.61 13.31 5.41
C ALA A 32 -8.04 13.87 5.47
N ALA A 33 -9.02 13.13 4.95
CA ALA A 33 -10.44 13.50 5.06
C ALA A 33 -10.95 13.51 6.50
N ALA A 34 -10.37 12.70 7.38
CA ALA A 34 -10.65 12.69 8.81
C ALA A 34 -9.90 13.79 9.58
N GLY A 35 -9.12 14.64 8.90
CA GLY A 35 -8.40 15.77 9.49
C GLY A 35 -6.99 15.47 9.99
N ALA A 36 -6.43 14.32 9.68
CA ALA A 36 -5.04 13.99 10.03
C ALA A 36 -4.05 14.69 9.08
N GLU A 37 -2.89 15.08 9.61
CA GLU A 37 -1.72 15.44 8.82
C GLU A 37 -1.09 14.16 8.26
N VAL A 38 -1.15 13.96 6.94
CA VAL A 38 -0.68 12.73 6.29
C VAL A 38 0.53 13.01 5.41
N ARG A 39 1.58 12.21 5.59
CA ARG A 39 2.73 12.12 4.70
C ARG A 39 2.70 10.77 3.99
N HIS A 40 2.65 10.77 2.68
CA HIS A 40 2.63 9.54 1.88
C HIS A 40 4.03 9.17 1.42
N VAL A 41 4.46 7.95 1.76
CA VAL A 41 5.76 7.37 1.37
C VAL A 41 5.51 6.30 0.33
N GLY A 42 6.21 6.36 -0.80
CA GLY A 42 6.03 5.37 -1.86
C GLY A 42 6.83 5.69 -3.13
N LYS A 43 6.64 4.86 -4.13
CA LYS A 43 7.21 5.07 -5.47
C LYS A 43 6.16 4.80 -6.54
N VAL A 44 6.16 5.64 -7.58
CA VAL A 44 5.29 5.49 -8.76
C VAL A 44 6.10 5.74 -10.02
N ASN A 45 5.63 5.21 -11.15
CA ASN A 45 6.26 5.51 -12.44
C ASN A 45 6.13 7.02 -12.77
N GLN A 46 7.10 7.56 -13.49
CA GLN A 46 7.08 8.96 -13.92
C GLN A 46 5.84 9.31 -14.76
N SER A 47 5.33 8.37 -15.57
CA SER A 47 4.11 8.56 -16.36
C SER A 47 2.84 8.68 -15.51
N ASP A 48 2.87 8.20 -14.27
CA ASP A 48 1.75 8.19 -13.34
C ASP A 48 1.78 9.38 -12.35
N SER A 49 2.47 10.46 -12.73
CA SER A 49 2.57 11.68 -11.91
C SER A 49 1.22 12.31 -11.55
N ALA A 50 0.18 12.06 -12.35
CA ALA A 50 -1.20 12.45 -12.03
C ALA A 50 -1.70 11.82 -10.72
N PHE A 51 -1.23 10.64 -10.35
CA PHE A 51 -1.49 10.00 -9.06
C PHE A 51 -1.00 10.90 -7.91
N LYS A 52 0.24 11.34 -7.96
CA LYS A 52 0.81 12.24 -6.95
C LYS A 52 0.00 13.53 -6.83
N GLN A 53 -0.42 14.11 -7.96
CA GLN A 53 -1.25 15.32 -7.97
C GLN A 53 -2.61 15.09 -7.31
N THR A 54 -3.19 13.91 -7.48
CA THR A 54 -4.45 13.56 -6.81
C THR A 54 -4.29 13.51 -5.31
N LEU A 55 -3.24 12.88 -4.78
CA LEU A 55 -2.97 12.88 -3.34
C LEU A 55 -2.75 14.29 -2.79
N ILE A 56 -1.99 15.14 -3.50
CA ILE A 56 -1.77 16.54 -3.11
C ILE A 56 -3.09 17.32 -3.03
N LYS A 57 -4.03 17.10 -3.96
CA LYS A 57 -5.36 17.74 -3.93
C LYS A 57 -6.19 17.34 -2.70
N HIS A 58 -5.91 16.19 -2.11
CA HIS A 58 -6.51 15.76 -0.83
C HIS A 58 -5.76 16.28 0.40
N GLY A 59 -4.78 17.19 0.23
CA GLY A 59 -4.02 17.77 1.33
C GLY A 59 -2.90 16.87 1.88
N ILE A 60 -2.53 15.82 1.15
CA ILE A 60 -1.52 14.86 1.57
C ILE A 60 -0.13 15.38 1.16
N ASP A 61 0.81 15.38 2.11
CA ASP A 61 2.21 15.68 1.85
C ASP A 61 2.87 14.52 1.11
N CYS A 62 3.26 14.77 -0.14
CA CYS A 62 3.86 13.80 -1.05
C CYS A 62 5.37 14.01 -1.26
N GLN A 63 6.08 14.68 -0.31
CA GLN A 63 7.52 14.90 -0.44
C GLN A 63 8.33 13.58 -0.52
N PHE A 64 7.81 12.51 0.10
CA PHE A 64 8.42 11.17 0.10
C PHE A 64 7.83 10.22 -0.95
N LEU A 65 6.93 10.69 -1.82
CA LEU A 65 6.45 9.95 -2.98
C LEU A 65 7.35 10.25 -4.17
N GLN A 66 8.19 9.28 -4.54
CA GLN A 66 9.16 9.41 -5.60
C GLN A 66 8.58 8.96 -6.94
N CYS A 67 8.93 9.68 -8.02
CA CYS A 67 8.70 9.23 -9.38
C CYS A 67 9.94 8.52 -9.90
N VAL A 68 9.78 7.28 -10.37
CA VAL A 68 10.86 6.38 -10.82
C VAL A 68 10.59 5.84 -12.22
N GLU A 69 11.56 5.16 -12.81
CA GLU A 69 11.41 4.53 -14.14
C GLU A 69 10.67 3.19 -14.09
N ALA A 70 10.75 2.49 -12.93
CA ALA A 70 10.04 1.24 -12.75
C ALA A 70 8.51 1.42 -12.90
N PRO A 71 7.80 0.45 -13.47
CA PRO A 71 6.34 0.50 -13.55
C PRO A 71 5.70 0.64 -12.17
N SER A 72 4.65 1.46 -12.04
CA SER A 72 3.89 1.54 -10.80
C SER A 72 3.29 0.20 -10.40
N GLY A 73 3.19 -0.06 -9.11
CA GLY A 73 2.38 -1.17 -8.61
C GLY A 73 0.93 -1.01 -9.04
N HIS A 74 0.30 -2.09 -9.51
CA HIS A 74 -1.08 -2.05 -9.97
C HIS A 74 -1.79 -3.38 -9.76
N ALA A 75 -3.11 -3.35 -9.81
CA ALA A 75 -3.98 -4.50 -9.76
C ALA A 75 -4.77 -4.63 -11.07
N ILE A 76 -4.82 -5.83 -11.61
CA ILE A 76 -5.75 -6.20 -12.68
C ILE A 76 -6.93 -6.88 -12.01
N ILE A 77 -8.11 -6.28 -12.09
CA ILE A 77 -9.30 -6.73 -11.40
C ILE A 77 -10.35 -7.13 -12.42
N GLN A 78 -10.71 -8.40 -12.42
CA GLN A 78 -11.89 -8.89 -13.12
C GLN A 78 -13.09 -8.80 -12.20
N VAL A 79 -14.19 -8.25 -12.68
CA VAL A 79 -15.46 -8.16 -11.92
C VAL A 79 -16.56 -8.80 -12.75
N THR A 80 -17.29 -9.74 -12.16
CA THR A 80 -18.44 -10.41 -12.76
C THR A 80 -19.73 -9.60 -12.55
N PRO A 81 -20.83 -9.89 -13.28
CA PRO A 81 -22.13 -9.26 -13.06
C PRO A 81 -22.70 -9.49 -11.66
N SER A 82 -22.30 -10.57 -10.98
CA SER A 82 -22.66 -10.85 -9.57
C SER A 82 -21.92 -9.98 -8.57
N GLY A 83 -20.89 -9.20 -9.01
CA GLY A 83 -20.05 -8.39 -8.13
C GLY A 83 -18.87 -9.13 -7.52
N GLU A 84 -18.67 -10.41 -7.85
CA GLU A 84 -17.47 -11.16 -7.45
C GLU A 84 -16.25 -10.61 -8.19
N ASN A 85 -15.08 -10.69 -7.55
CA ASN A 85 -13.83 -10.21 -8.16
C ASN A 85 -12.73 -11.26 -8.09
N ALA A 86 -11.83 -11.20 -9.07
CA ALA A 86 -10.55 -11.89 -9.09
C ALA A 86 -9.46 -10.86 -9.38
N ILE A 87 -8.40 -10.88 -8.56
CA ILE A 87 -7.39 -9.83 -8.53
C ILE A 87 -6.01 -10.43 -8.76
N VAL A 88 -5.29 -9.86 -9.73
CA VAL A 88 -3.87 -10.13 -9.94
C VAL A 88 -3.09 -8.86 -9.58
N LEU A 89 -2.17 -8.96 -8.61
CA LEU A 89 -1.34 -7.85 -8.16
C LEU A 89 0.02 -7.88 -8.86
N PHE A 90 0.50 -6.72 -9.26
CA PHE A 90 1.88 -6.48 -9.65
C PHE A 90 2.49 -5.43 -8.71
N GLY A 91 3.53 -5.79 -7.96
CA GLY A 91 4.14 -4.93 -6.95
C GLY A 91 4.86 -3.71 -7.54
N GLY A 92 5.56 -3.88 -8.67
CA GLY A 92 6.24 -2.79 -9.38
C GLY A 92 7.11 -1.94 -8.46
N ALA A 93 7.06 -0.64 -8.63
CA ALA A 93 7.83 0.34 -7.87
C ALA A 93 7.62 0.26 -6.34
N ASN A 94 6.51 -0.32 -5.85
CA ASN A 94 6.29 -0.55 -4.42
C ASN A 94 7.35 -1.49 -3.82
N GLN A 95 7.98 -2.33 -4.65
CA GLN A 95 9.02 -3.27 -4.23
C GLN A 95 10.44 -2.66 -4.30
N GLU A 96 10.56 -1.38 -4.57
CA GLU A 96 11.84 -0.67 -4.66
C GLU A 96 12.09 0.29 -3.48
N ILE A 97 11.23 0.28 -2.46
CA ILE A 97 11.44 1.09 -1.24
C ILE A 97 12.59 0.47 -0.47
N GLY A 98 13.64 1.23 -0.24
CA GLY A 98 14.86 0.80 0.44
C GLY A 98 15.14 1.60 1.71
N SER A 99 16.24 1.23 2.39
CA SER A 99 16.64 1.81 3.68
C SER A 99 16.75 3.34 3.65
N LYS A 100 17.22 3.91 2.53
CA LYS A 100 17.38 5.37 2.41
C LYS A 100 16.05 6.11 2.49
N GLU A 101 15.04 5.61 1.76
CA GLU A 101 13.68 6.19 1.76
C GLU A 101 13.03 6.04 3.13
N ILE A 102 13.16 4.86 3.74
CA ILE A 102 12.62 4.58 5.08
C ILE A 102 13.22 5.53 6.11
N MET A 103 14.55 5.59 6.18
CA MET A 103 15.24 6.47 7.12
C MET A 103 14.87 7.94 6.90
N HIS A 104 14.87 8.41 5.64
CA HIS A 104 14.56 9.80 5.32
C HIS A 104 13.13 10.18 5.75
N ALA A 105 12.15 9.29 5.57
CA ALA A 105 10.78 9.51 5.99
C ALA A 105 10.65 9.53 7.53
N LEU A 106 11.26 8.55 8.21
CA LEU A 106 11.19 8.42 9.66
C LEU A 106 12.00 9.49 10.41
N ASP A 107 13.08 10.05 9.82
CA ASP A 107 13.85 11.15 10.40
C ASP A 107 13.03 12.46 10.50
N LYS A 108 11.97 12.57 9.73
CA LYS A 108 11.03 13.71 9.78
C LYS A 108 9.82 13.45 10.67
N ALA A 109 9.66 12.25 11.19
CA ALA A 109 8.57 11.90 12.09
C ALA A 109 8.91 12.28 13.54
N ARG A 110 7.86 12.57 14.31
CA ARG A 110 7.93 12.85 15.75
C ARG A 110 7.52 11.61 16.55
N PRO A 111 7.92 11.45 17.80
CA PRO A 111 7.51 10.31 18.62
C PRO A 111 5.99 10.18 18.83
N SER A 112 5.22 11.25 18.59
CA SER A 112 3.75 11.23 18.62
C SER A 112 3.10 10.78 17.32
N ASP A 113 3.87 10.67 16.24
CA ASP A 113 3.36 10.29 14.93
C ASP A 113 3.15 8.76 14.87
N TRP A 114 2.40 8.35 13.85
CA TRP A 114 2.14 6.95 13.55
C TRP A 114 2.67 6.59 12.17
N VAL A 115 3.20 5.40 12.02
CA VAL A 115 3.40 4.74 10.74
C VAL A 115 2.23 3.80 10.50
N LEU A 116 1.51 3.99 9.40
CA LEU A 116 0.48 3.05 8.93
C LEU A 116 1.01 2.34 7.69
N THR A 117 1.09 1.03 7.74
CA THR A 117 1.66 0.22 6.66
C THR A 117 0.88 -1.07 6.41
N GLN A 118 1.08 -1.67 5.23
CA GLN A 118 0.45 -2.91 4.77
C GLN A 118 1.51 -3.83 4.18
N ASN A 119 1.13 -5.06 3.84
CA ASN A 119 2.04 -6.04 3.25
C ASN A 119 2.10 -5.92 1.71
N GLU A 120 2.29 -4.71 1.18
CA GLU A 120 2.35 -4.46 -0.26
C GLU A 120 3.64 -3.77 -0.73
N THR A 121 4.53 -3.42 0.20
CA THR A 121 5.79 -2.73 -0.11
C THR A 121 7.02 -3.49 0.39
N SER A 122 8.17 -3.26 -0.26
CA SER A 122 9.45 -3.70 0.29
C SER A 122 9.84 -2.93 1.56
N GLY A 123 10.85 -3.42 2.27
CA GLY A 123 11.42 -2.74 3.44
C GLY A 123 10.54 -2.74 4.69
N LEU A 124 9.49 -3.59 4.74
CA LEU A 124 8.53 -3.60 5.84
C LEU A 124 9.17 -3.91 7.18
N ALA A 125 9.95 -4.99 7.29
CA ALA A 125 10.62 -5.35 8.53
C ALA A 125 11.53 -4.23 9.05
N GLU A 126 12.29 -3.60 8.17
CA GLU A 126 13.14 -2.47 8.50
C GLU A 126 12.31 -1.26 8.96
N THR A 127 11.20 -0.97 8.29
CA THR A 127 10.28 0.11 8.69
C THR A 127 9.78 -0.09 10.12
N LEU A 128 9.34 -1.31 10.47
CA LEU A 128 8.88 -1.65 11.82
C LEU A 128 9.99 -1.45 12.85
N GLN A 129 11.18 -1.97 12.59
CA GLN A 129 12.34 -1.87 13.51
C GLN A 129 12.79 -0.42 13.69
N GLN A 130 12.91 0.35 12.62
CA GLN A 130 13.32 1.76 12.67
C GLN A 130 12.28 2.64 13.38
N ALA A 131 10.98 2.42 13.12
CA ALA A 131 9.92 3.11 13.84
C ALA A 131 9.99 2.84 15.34
N LYS A 132 10.19 1.59 15.76
CA LYS A 132 10.35 1.20 17.16
C LYS A 132 11.54 1.90 17.81
N GLN A 133 12.71 1.91 17.15
CA GLN A 133 13.91 2.57 17.66
C GLN A 133 13.73 4.08 17.87
N LYS A 134 12.88 4.70 17.02
CA LYS A 134 12.55 6.14 17.10
C LYS A 134 11.33 6.45 17.98
N HIS A 135 10.77 5.45 18.67
CA HIS A 135 9.59 5.57 19.51
C HIS A 135 8.34 6.08 18.73
N ILE A 136 8.28 5.78 17.44
CA ILE A 136 7.12 6.07 16.57
C ILE A 136 6.21 4.85 16.60
N LYS A 137 4.92 5.06 16.82
CA LYS A 137 3.93 3.98 16.87
C LYS A 137 3.65 3.42 15.49
N VAL A 138 3.36 2.13 15.43
CA VAL A 138 3.06 1.42 14.18
C VAL A 138 1.67 0.82 14.20
N ALA A 139 0.86 1.18 13.20
CA ALA A 139 -0.36 0.47 12.83
C ALA A 139 -0.07 -0.38 11.57
N PHE A 140 -0.36 -1.66 11.64
CA PHE A 140 -0.08 -2.60 10.56
C PHE A 140 -1.35 -3.36 10.14
N ASN A 141 -1.60 -3.40 8.82
CA ASN A 141 -2.58 -4.28 8.21
C ASN A 141 -1.84 -5.32 7.34
N PRO A 142 -1.86 -6.62 7.67
CA PRO A 142 -1.06 -7.65 6.99
C PRO A 142 -1.56 -8.04 5.59
N ALA A 143 -2.52 -7.30 5.05
CA ALA A 143 -3.10 -7.58 3.73
C ALA A 143 -2.20 -7.12 2.57
N PRO A 144 -1.99 -7.99 1.54
CA PRO A 144 -2.41 -9.38 1.48
C PRO A 144 -1.62 -10.27 2.43
N MET A 145 -2.31 -11.23 3.08
CA MET A 145 -1.65 -12.19 3.97
C MET A 145 -0.68 -13.07 3.19
N SER A 146 0.47 -13.37 3.78
CA SER A 146 1.50 -14.24 3.20
C SER A 146 2.40 -14.81 4.30
N GLU A 147 3.14 -15.88 4.00
CA GLU A 147 4.08 -16.49 4.95
C GLU A 147 5.15 -15.49 5.45
N SER A 148 5.54 -14.51 4.64
CA SER A 148 6.52 -13.50 5.06
C SER A 148 6.02 -12.62 6.21
N VAL A 149 4.71 -12.44 6.36
CA VAL A 149 4.12 -11.69 7.49
C VAL A 149 4.46 -12.34 8.83
N LYS A 150 4.48 -13.68 8.89
CA LYS A 150 4.78 -14.43 10.12
C LYS A 150 6.21 -14.23 10.62
N SER A 151 7.12 -13.82 9.74
CA SER A 151 8.53 -13.55 10.07
C SER A 151 8.82 -12.09 10.42
N LEU A 152 7.81 -11.22 10.39
CA LEU A 152 7.98 -9.81 10.77
C LEU A 152 8.22 -9.65 12.27
N PRO A 153 8.91 -8.58 12.71
CA PRO A 153 9.11 -8.27 14.11
C PRO A 153 7.80 -7.76 14.75
N HIS A 154 6.89 -8.67 15.10
CA HIS A 154 5.54 -8.35 15.60
C HIS A 154 5.57 -7.51 16.89
N GLU A 155 6.64 -7.62 17.69
CA GLU A 155 6.86 -6.81 18.88
C GLU A 155 7.07 -5.31 18.58
N CYS A 156 7.24 -4.95 17.30
CA CYS A 156 7.34 -3.56 16.83
C CYS A 156 5.99 -2.97 16.43
N ILE A 157 4.89 -3.73 16.51
CA ILE A 157 3.55 -3.32 16.07
C ILE A 157 2.75 -2.91 17.31
N ASP A 158 2.21 -1.68 17.32
CA ASP A 158 1.37 -1.16 18.40
C ASP A 158 -0.13 -1.42 18.13
N LEU A 159 -0.53 -1.45 16.86
CA LEU A 159 -1.91 -1.70 16.45
C LEU A 159 -1.93 -2.62 15.23
N LEU A 160 -2.57 -3.77 15.37
CA LEU A 160 -2.80 -4.72 14.29
C LEU A 160 -4.24 -4.61 13.79
N ILE A 161 -4.41 -4.44 12.48
CA ILE A 161 -5.72 -4.28 11.82
C ILE A 161 -5.91 -5.47 10.89
N VAL A 162 -6.79 -6.39 11.25
CA VAL A 162 -7.03 -7.65 10.54
C VAL A 162 -8.52 -7.92 10.39
N ASN A 163 -8.88 -8.68 9.36
CA ASN A 163 -10.18 -9.33 9.27
C ASN A 163 -10.13 -10.73 9.95
N GLU A 164 -11.26 -11.43 10.00
CA GLU A 164 -11.38 -12.74 10.65
C GLU A 164 -10.46 -13.79 10.01
N VAL A 165 -10.30 -13.75 8.69
CA VAL A 165 -9.45 -14.71 7.94
C VAL A 165 -7.99 -14.45 8.25
N GLU A 166 -7.56 -13.20 8.13
CA GLU A 166 -6.18 -12.79 8.44
C GLU A 166 -5.80 -13.07 9.90
N ALA A 167 -6.75 -12.88 10.83
CA ALA A 167 -6.53 -13.19 12.24
C ALA A 167 -6.36 -14.68 12.51
N ALA A 168 -6.98 -15.54 11.70
CA ALA A 168 -6.85 -16.99 11.83
C ALA A 168 -5.54 -17.53 11.24
N GLU A 169 -4.90 -16.78 10.36
CA GLU A 169 -3.63 -17.15 9.71
C GLU A 169 -2.39 -16.68 10.48
N LEU A 170 -2.53 -15.71 11.39
CA LEU A 170 -1.48 -15.18 12.26
C LEU A 170 -1.22 -16.10 13.46
#